data_f511decc4c739b62834d28f30e7286f2
#
_entry.id   f511decc4c739b62834d28f30e7286f2
#
_cell.length_a   1.000
_cell.length_b   1.000
_cell.length_c   1.000
_cell.angle_alpha   90.00
_cell.angle_beta   90.00
_cell.angle_gamma   90.00
#
_symmetry.space_group_name_H-M   'P 1'
#
loop_
_entity.id
_entity.type
_entity.pdbx_description
1 polymer ?
#
loop_
_entity_poly.entity_id
_entity_poly.type
_entity_poly.pdbx_seq_one_letter_code
_entity_poly.pdbx_strand_id
1 'polypeptide(L)'
;MSDRASISNIIKLSIPIFFANLVIPLVAIVDTGLMGNLDNASYLTATSIATSVFSLIFWSFGFLRMGTVGLVAQAHGSNQYEEIVNLVFQNIAFVIIISLLLVIFQKYIFTIALSIFDLSNETSKYFKEYFEIRIYSS
;
A
#
# COMPACT_ATOMS: atom_id res chain seq x y z
N MET A 1 20.30 2.46 32.60
CA MET A 1 20.19 3.93 32.79
C MET A 1 20.03 4.52 31.42
N SER A 2 18.96 5.25 31.25
CA SER A 2 18.35 5.69 29.98
C SER A 2 19.32 6.48 29.11
N ASP A 3 19.79 5.88 28.02
CA ASP A 3 20.19 6.68 26.86
C ASP A 3 18.91 7.38 26.39
N ARG A 4 18.75 8.60 26.82
CA ARG A 4 17.74 9.50 26.31
C ARG A 4 17.91 9.46 24.80
N ALA A 5 16.87 9.05 24.09
CA ALA A 5 16.84 9.10 22.65
C ALA A 5 17.25 10.52 22.25
N SER A 6 18.50 10.70 21.89
CA SER A 6 19.03 12.02 21.54
C SER A 6 18.23 12.47 20.34
N ILE A 7 17.74 13.71 20.34
CA ILE A 7 17.04 14.33 19.22
C ILE A 7 17.79 14.06 17.91
N SER A 8 19.13 14.07 17.97
CA SER A 8 19.98 13.72 16.85
C SER A 8 19.75 12.31 16.30
N ASN A 9 19.54 11.31 17.19
CA ASN A 9 19.29 9.93 16.76
C ASN A 9 17.89 9.78 16.14
N ILE A 10 16.91 10.48 16.69
CA ILE A 10 15.55 10.52 16.13
C ILE A 10 15.60 11.12 14.73
N ILE A 11 16.26 12.25 14.54
CA ILE A 11 16.38 12.91 13.22
C ILE A 11 17.11 12.00 12.24
N LYS A 12 18.24 11.39 12.62
CA LYS A 12 18.99 10.47 11.74
C LYS A 12 18.17 9.26 11.27
N LEU A 13 17.29 8.73 12.12
CA LEU A 13 16.39 7.65 11.76
C LEU A 13 15.19 8.13 10.93
N SER A 14 14.69 9.33 11.22
CA SER A 14 13.51 9.88 10.54
C SER A 14 13.80 10.29 9.09
N ILE A 15 14.99 10.81 8.79
CA ILE A 15 15.35 11.27 7.45
C ILE A 15 15.24 10.16 6.39
N PRO A 16 15.86 8.97 6.56
CA PRO A 16 15.71 7.89 5.57
C PRO A 16 14.25 7.42 5.43
N ILE A 17 13.52 7.34 6.54
CA ILE A 17 12.11 6.93 6.54
C ILE A 17 11.25 7.97 5.80
N PHE A 18 11.53 9.27 5.99
CA PHE A 18 10.85 10.34 5.28
C PHE A 18 11.05 10.20 3.76
N PHE A 19 12.28 10.05 3.29
CA PHE A 19 12.56 9.87 1.87
C PHE A 19 11.94 8.60 1.30
N ALA A 20 11.97 7.48 2.04
CA ALA A 20 11.33 6.24 1.63
C ALA A 20 9.80 6.40 1.45
N ASN A 21 9.14 7.13 2.36
CA ASN A 21 7.71 7.38 2.26
C ASN A 21 7.34 8.45 1.21
N LEU A 22 8.27 9.29 0.78
CA LEU A 22 8.04 10.34 -0.22
C LEU A 22 7.87 9.77 -1.63
N VAL A 23 8.40 8.58 -1.88
CA VAL A 23 8.27 7.87 -3.17
C VAL A 23 6.81 7.62 -3.52
N ILE A 24 5.98 7.21 -2.56
CA ILE A 24 4.57 6.86 -2.78
C ILE A 24 3.76 8.05 -3.37
N PRO A 25 3.75 9.23 -2.73
CA PRO A 25 3.05 10.40 -3.29
C PRO A 25 3.68 10.89 -4.61
N LEU A 26 5.00 10.76 -4.80
CA LEU A 26 5.63 11.13 -6.07
C LEU A 26 5.14 10.25 -7.23
N VAL A 27 5.04 8.95 -7.03
CA VAL A 27 4.46 8.04 -8.04
C VAL A 27 3.02 8.44 -8.36
N ALA A 28 2.20 8.74 -7.35
CA ALA A 28 0.83 9.17 -7.55
C ALA A 28 0.71 10.48 -8.35
N ILE A 29 1.62 11.44 -8.12
CA ILE A 29 1.67 12.69 -8.91
C ILE A 29 2.04 12.41 -10.36
N VAL A 30 3.03 11.55 -10.60
CA VAL A 30 3.44 11.17 -11.95
C VAL A 30 2.32 10.43 -12.68
N ASP A 31 1.68 9.47 -12.04
CA ASP A 31 0.54 8.73 -12.59
C ASP A 31 -0.61 9.69 -12.99
N THR A 32 -0.98 10.59 -12.07
CA THR A 32 -2.02 11.59 -12.34
C THR A 32 -1.63 12.55 -13.46
N GLY A 33 -0.36 12.99 -13.49
CA GLY A 33 0.15 13.85 -14.54
C GLY A 33 0.16 13.17 -15.92
N LEU A 34 0.55 11.91 -15.99
CA LEU A 34 0.51 11.13 -17.23
C LEU A 34 -0.92 10.92 -17.72
N MET A 35 -1.82 10.49 -16.83
CA MET A 35 -3.22 10.24 -17.18
C MET A 35 -3.99 11.53 -17.50
N GLY A 36 -3.65 12.66 -16.86
CA GLY A 36 -4.26 13.95 -17.13
C GLY A 36 -3.89 14.58 -18.48
N ASN A 37 -2.81 14.10 -19.13
CA ASN A 37 -2.41 14.50 -20.48
C ASN A 37 -3.00 13.62 -21.58
N LEU A 38 -3.79 12.59 -21.26
CA LEU A 38 -4.51 11.81 -22.24
C LEU A 38 -5.78 12.54 -22.69
N ASP A 39 -6.11 12.42 -23.96
CA ASP A 39 -7.22 13.16 -24.60
C ASP A 39 -8.62 12.79 -24.09
N ASN A 40 -8.73 11.74 -23.27
CA ASN A 40 -10.01 11.24 -22.78
C ASN A 40 -10.07 11.27 -21.25
N ALA A 41 -10.98 12.08 -20.71
CA ALA A 41 -11.24 12.20 -19.26
C ALA A 41 -11.63 10.86 -18.59
N SER A 42 -12.13 9.89 -19.36
CA SER A 42 -12.49 8.56 -18.85
C SER A 42 -11.29 7.79 -18.29
N TYR A 43 -10.09 7.99 -18.84
CA TYR A 43 -8.85 7.40 -18.30
C TYR A 43 -8.53 7.93 -16.91
N LEU A 44 -8.58 9.26 -16.75
CA LEU A 44 -8.29 9.90 -15.46
C LEU A 44 -9.30 9.46 -14.40
N THR A 45 -10.59 9.41 -14.76
CA THR A 45 -11.64 8.96 -13.85
C THR A 45 -11.44 7.49 -13.46
N ALA A 46 -11.19 6.60 -14.41
CA ALA A 46 -10.95 5.19 -14.16
C ALA A 46 -9.75 4.95 -13.22
N THR A 47 -8.63 5.62 -13.51
CA THR A 47 -7.41 5.52 -12.72
C THR A 47 -7.59 6.06 -11.30
N SER A 48 -8.30 7.19 -11.13
CA SER A 48 -8.55 7.79 -9.83
C SER A 48 -9.42 6.89 -8.95
N ILE A 49 -10.45 6.28 -9.52
CA ILE A 49 -11.32 5.34 -8.79
C ILE A 49 -10.53 4.08 -8.41
N ALA A 50 -9.78 3.50 -9.35
CA ALA A 50 -8.95 2.34 -9.05
C ALA A 50 -7.94 2.63 -7.94
N THR A 51 -7.25 3.76 -8.01
CA THR A 51 -6.30 4.19 -6.98
C THR A 51 -6.98 4.36 -5.62
N SER A 52 -8.20 4.88 -5.59
CA SER A 52 -8.98 5.02 -4.35
C SER A 52 -9.33 3.66 -3.74
N VAL A 53 -9.78 2.70 -4.58
CA VAL A 53 -10.08 1.33 -4.14
C VAL A 53 -8.82 0.66 -3.57
N PHE A 54 -7.70 0.72 -4.27
CA PHE A 54 -6.43 0.17 -3.78
C PHE A 54 -5.96 0.86 -2.48
N SER A 55 -6.10 2.18 -2.40
CA SER A 55 -5.74 2.93 -1.19
C SER A 55 -6.54 2.48 0.01
N LEU A 56 -7.85 2.23 -0.13
CA LEU A 56 -8.70 1.70 0.93
C LEU A 56 -8.25 0.31 1.37
N ILE A 57 -7.91 -0.57 0.40
CA ILE A 57 -7.41 -1.91 0.69
C ILE A 57 -6.09 -1.82 1.47
N PHE A 58 -5.10 -1.07 0.98
CA PHE A 58 -3.80 -0.95 1.63
C PHE A 58 -3.89 -0.26 2.99
N TRP A 59 -4.73 0.75 3.12
CA TRP A 59 -4.95 1.43 4.39
C TRP A 59 -5.56 0.50 5.44
N SER A 60 -6.47 -0.38 5.00
CA SER A 60 -7.06 -1.41 5.88
C SER A 60 -6.01 -2.36 6.45
N PHE A 61 -4.91 -2.59 5.75
CA PHE A 61 -3.79 -3.42 6.24
C PHE A 61 -2.70 -2.63 6.96
N GLY A 62 -2.86 -1.32 7.12
CA GLY A 62 -1.90 -0.46 7.84
C GLY A 62 -1.63 -0.89 9.28
N PHE A 63 -2.60 -1.55 9.93
CA PHE A 63 -2.45 -2.09 11.28
C PHE A 63 -1.35 -3.17 11.38
N LEU A 64 -1.13 -3.94 10.31
CA LEU A 64 -0.06 -4.95 10.24
C LEU A 64 1.30 -4.30 10.38
N ARG A 65 1.53 -3.21 9.64
CA ARG A 65 2.77 -2.44 9.71
C ARG A 65 3.00 -1.90 11.12
N MET A 66 1.97 -1.32 11.76
CA MET A 66 2.08 -0.79 13.11
C MET A 66 2.36 -1.88 14.14
N GLY A 67 1.64 -3.00 14.06
CA GLY A 67 1.85 -4.15 14.94
C GLY A 67 3.25 -4.74 14.83
N THR A 68 3.71 -4.98 13.61
CA THR A 68 5.03 -5.55 13.36
C THR A 68 6.15 -4.66 13.87
N VAL A 69 6.07 -3.35 13.59
CA VAL A 69 7.10 -2.39 14.04
C VAL A 69 7.18 -2.38 15.58
N GLY A 70 6.04 -2.43 16.27
CA GLY A 70 6.00 -2.49 17.72
C GLY A 70 6.64 -3.76 18.29
N LEU A 71 6.28 -4.93 17.75
CA LEU A 71 6.81 -6.22 18.21
C LEU A 71 8.32 -6.35 17.93
N VAL A 72 8.76 -5.97 16.73
CA VAL A 72 10.19 -5.98 16.38
C VAL A 72 10.99 -5.02 17.26
N ALA A 73 10.45 -3.84 17.57
CA ALA A 73 11.11 -2.89 18.47
C ALA A 73 11.26 -3.45 19.89
N GLN A 74 10.25 -4.15 20.41
CA GLN A 74 10.31 -4.81 21.72
C GLN A 74 11.33 -5.94 21.74
N ALA A 75 11.31 -6.83 20.74
CA ALA A 75 12.27 -7.92 20.61
C ALA A 75 13.70 -7.41 20.47
N HIS A 76 13.91 -6.32 19.72
CA HIS A 76 15.21 -5.67 19.61
C HIS A 76 15.68 -5.07 20.95
N GLY A 77 14.78 -4.41 21.68
CA GLY A 77 15.08 -3.84 23.01
C GLY A 77 15.43 -4.88 24.06
N SER A 78 14.92 -6.11 23.94
CA SER A 78 15.22 -7.25 24.80
C SER A 78 16.38 -8.13 24.29
N ASN A 79 17.05 -7.76 23.20
CA ASN A 79 18.13 -8.51 22.55
C ASN A 79 17.73 -9.93 22.09
N GLN A 80 16.46 -10.14 21.77
CA GLN A 80 15.92 -11.42 21.31
C GLN A 80 15.94 -11.48 19.76
N TYR A 81 17.12 -11.66 19.19
CA TYR A 81 17.28 -11.65 17.73
C TYR A 81 16.56 -12.80 17.01
N GLU A 82 16.45 -13.97 17.64
CA GLU A 82 15.69 -15.09 17.09
C GLU A 82 14.19 -14.75 16.97
N GLU A 83 13.64 -14.01 17.92
CA GLU A 83 12.26 -13.57 17.89
C GLU A 83 12.01 -12.57 16.75
N ILE A 84 12.96 -11.67 16.48
CA ILE A 84 12.89 -10.74 15.34
C ILE A 84 12.81 -11.51 14.02
N VAL A 85 13.65 -12.53 13.84
CA VAL A 85 13.63 -13.35 12.63
C VAL A 85 12.30 -14.06 12.47
N ASN A 86 11.78 -14.66 13.52
CA ASN A 86 10.48 -15.32 13.52
C ASN A 86 9.34 -14.36 13.18
N LEU A 87 9.32 -13.17 13.75
CA LEU A 87 8.33 -12.13 13.46
C LEU A 87 8.37 -11.69 11.99
N VAL A 88 9.56 -11.54 11.42
CA VAL A 88 9.72 -11.20 9.99
C VAL A 88 9.17 -12.32 9.11
N PHE A 89 9.51 -13.58 9.37
CA PHE A 89 9.00 -14.72 8.61
C PHE A 89 7.47 -14.85 8.71
N GLN A 90 6.91 -14.69 9.91
CA GLN A 90 5.46 -14.71 10.12
C GLN A 90 4.76 -13.60 9.32
N ASN A 91 5.33 -12.38 9.32
CA ASN A 91 4.79 -11.28 8.53
C ASN A 91 4.85 -11.55 7.03
N ILE A 92 5.96 -12.05 6.52
CA ILE A 92 6.10 -12.40 5.10
C ILE A 92 5.05 -13.45 4.72
N ALA A 93 4.90 -14.51 5.51
CA ALA A 93 3.90 -15.55 5.27
C ALA A 93 2.48 -14.96 5.27
N PHE A 94 2.17 -14.07 6.21
CA PHE A 94 0.86 -13.42 6.30
C PHE A 94 0.58 -12.50 5.10
N VAL A 95 1.56 -11.73 4.66
CA VAL A 95 1.45 -10.87 3.48
C VAL A 95 1.22 -11.70 2.22
N ILE A 96 1.91 -12.82 2.06
CA ILE A 96 1.72 -13.74 0.93
C ILE A 96 0.28 -14.29 0.93
N ILE A 97 -0.24 -14.71 2.08
CA ILE A 97 -1.61 -15.21 2.19
C ILE A 97 -2.61 -14.12 1.81
N ILE A 98 -2.45 -12.92 2.31
CA ILE A 98 -3.32 -11.78 1.98
C ILE A 98 -3.26 -11.46 0.48
N SER A 99 -2.07 -11.42 -0.11
CA SER A 99 -1.89 -11.15 -1.53
C SER A 99 -2.60 -12.21 -2.39
N LEU A 100 -2.49 -13.48 -2.02
CA LEU A 100 -3.20 -14.57 -2.70
C LEU A 100 -4.72 -14.41 -2.57
N LEU A 101 -5.21 -14.06 -1.38
CA LEU A 101 -6.63 -13.79 -1.16
C LEU A 101 -7.12 -12.61 -2.03
N LEU A 102 -6.37 -11.52 -2.11
CA LEU A 102 -6.71 -10.38 -2.96
C LEU A 102 -6.80 -10.76 -4.43
N VAL A 103 -5.85 -11.57 -4.92
CA VAL A 103 -5.87 -12.08 -6.30
C VAL A 103 -7.07 -13.01 -6.55
N ILE A 104 -7.41 -13.89 -5.61
CA ILE A 104 -8.57 -14.79 -5.73
C ILE A 104 -9.87 -13.98 -5.73
N PHE A 105 -9.98 -13.01 -4.84
CA PHE A 105 -11.19 -12.19 -4.68
C PHE A 105 -11.25 -10.96 -5.61
N GLN A 106 -10.25 -10.76 -6.49
CA GLN A 106 -10.18 -9.59 -7.38
C GLN A 106 -11.48 -9.33 -8.15
N LYS A 107 -12.13 -10.39 -8.65
CA LYS A 107 -13.39 -10.26 -9.40
C LYS A 107 -14.53 -9.70 -8.55
N TYR A 108 -14.61 -10.12 -7.28
CA TYR A 108 -15.61 -9.62 -6.34
C TYR A 108 -15.35 -8.16 -5.97
N ILE A 109 -14.09 -7.81 -5.71
CA ILE A 109 -13.67 -6.43 -5.42
C ILE A 109 -14.01 -5.53 -6.60
N PHE A 110 -13.70 -5.97 -7.82
CA PHE A 110 -14.03 -5.26 -9.05
C PHE A 110 -15.54 -5.04 -9.20
N THR A 111 -16.36 -6.09 -9.00
CA THR A 111 -17.82 -6.01 -9.11
C THR A 111 -18.40 -5.04 -8.08
N ILE A 112 -17.92 -5.08 -6.84
CA ILE A 112 -18.34 -4.16 -5.78
C ILE A 112 -17.95 -2.72 -6.13
N ALA A 113 -16.74 -2.50 -6.63
CA ALA A 113 -16.30 -1.18 -7.06
C ALA A 113 -17.20 -0.61 -8.17
N LEU A 114 -17.53 -1.42 -9.18
CA LEU A 114 -18.47 -1.02 -10.24
C LEU A 114 -19.86 -0.66 -9.73
N SER A 115 -20.38 -1.41 -8.76
CA SER A 115 -21.70 -1.16 -8.20
C SER A 115 -21.77 0.11 -7.35
N ILE A 116 -20.66 0.50 -6.73
CA ILE A 116 -20.58 1.70 -5.88
C ILE A 116 -20.43 2.97 -6.73
N PHE A 117 -19.63 2.92 -7.79
CA PHE A 117 -19.24 4.11 -8.55
C PHE A 117 -20.09 4.39 -9.78
N ASP A 118 -21.04 3.51 -10.14
CA ASP A 118 -21.96 3.65 -11.27
C ASP A 118 -21.27 4.19 -12.55
N LEU A 119 -20.21 3.47 -12.97
CA LEU A 119 -19.33 3.93 -14.05
C LEU A 119 -19.98 3.79 -15.41
N SER A 120 -19.73 4.75 -16.31
CA SER A 120 -20.08 4.63 -17.72
C SER A 120 -19.39 3.40 -18.35
N ASN A 121 -19.96 2.86 -19.40
CA ASN A 121 -19.41 1.67 -20.09
C ASN A 121 -17.95 1.86 -20.52
N GLU A 122 -17.61 3.05 -20.97
CA GLU A 122 -16.25 3.39 -21.41
C GLU A 122 -15.27 3.45 -20.21
N THR A 123 -15.64 4.17 -19.17
CA THR A 123 -14.82 4.26 -17.94
C THR A 123 -14.65 2.90 -17.27
N SER A 124 -15.68 2.06 -17.28
CA SER A 124 -15.64 0.70 -16.73
C SER A 124 -14.61 -0.19 -17.45
N LYS A 125 -14.49 -0.04 -18.79
CA LYS A 125 -13.48 -0.78 -19.56
C LYS A 125 -12.07 -0.39 -19.14
N TYR A 126 -11.76 0.90 -19.07
CA TYR A 126 -10.43 1.38 -18.67
C TYR A 126 -10.13 1.08 -17.19
N PHE A 127 -11.15 1.17 -16.33
CA PHE A 127 -11.02 0.77 -14.94
C PHE A 127 -10.62 -0.70 -14.81
N LYS A 128 -11.24 -1.60 -15.61
CA LYS A 128 -10.89 -3.02 -15.61
C LYS A 128 -9.45 -3.26 -16.03
N GLU A 129 -9.02 -2.68 -17.15
CA GLU A 129 -7.67 -2.83 -17.66
C GLU A 129 -6.61 -2.35 -16.65
N TYR A 130 -6.83 -1.17 -16.07
CA TYR A 130 -5.92 -0.63 -15.06
C TYR A 130 -5.92 -1.47 -13.77
N PHE A 131 -7.11 -1.91 -13.32
CA PHE A 131 -7.26 -2.71 -12.12
C PHE A 131 -6.55 -4.06 -12.22
N GLU A 132 -6.69 -4.75 -13.36
CA GLU A 132 -6.02 -6.03 -13.63
C GLU A 132 -4.49 -5.90 -13.59
N ILE A 133 -3.93 -4.84 -14.17
CA ILE A 133 -2.48 -4.60 -14.15
C ILE A 133 -2.01 -4.25 -12.73
N ARG A 134 -2.74 -3.38 -12.06
CA ARG A 134 -2.36 -2.84 -10.75
C ARG A 134 -2.34 -3.91 -9.65
N ILE A 135 -3.25 -4.87 -9.68
CA ILE A 135 -3.33 -5.91 -8.65
C ILE A 135 -2.11 -6.84 -8.64
N TYR A 136 -1.45 -7.04 -9.80
CA TYR A 136 -0.22 -7.82 -9.89
C TYR A 136 1.04 -7.01 -9.54
N SER A 137 0.94 -5.71 -9.47
CA SER A 137 2.06 -4.81 -9.14
C SER A 137 2.08 -4.35 -7.67
N SER A 138 1.14 -4.85 -6.86
CA SER A 138 0.94 -4.42 -5.45
C SER A 138 1.73 -5.22 -4.43
#